data_9bb7d4cb5af890894163c5103dbdcbbb
#
_entry.id   9bb7d4cb5af890894163c5103dbdcbbb
#
_cell.length_a   1.000
_cell.length_b   1.000
_cell.length_c   1.000
_cell.angle_alpha   90.00
_cell.angle_beta   90.00
_cell.angle_gamma   90.00
#
_symmetry.space_group_name_H-M   'P 1'
#
loop_
_entity.id
_entity.type
_entity.pdbx_description
1 polymer ?
#
loop_
_entity_poly.entity_id
_entity_poly.type
_entity_poly.pdbx_seq_one_letter_code
_entity_poly.pdbx_strand_id
1 'polypeptide(L)'
;MKISRKLVCVELYIKETGLDTRPDRVFGHIQVLLADICIYRRMASKKLAILLVVLSCIESCLSTSCVVDSFSVKQDFDPKRYAGKWYALQKKDPEGLFLQDNISAEYTIDDDGSMTASSKGRVTLFGFWVVCADMAAQYSVPDPATPGKMFMNYQGLASYLSSGGDNYWVIDTDYDNYAITYACRTVKEDGSCEDGYALVFSRNPRGLPPAIQRVVRQKQEDICMVGQFQPVLQSGAC
;
A
#
# COMPACT_ATOMS: atom_id res chain seq x y z
N MET A 1 49.15 2.55 22.50
CA MET A 1 48.57 1.35 23.13
C MET A 1 47.91 0.38 22.13
N LYS A 2 48.48 0.22 20.92
CA LYS A 2 47.93 -0.68 19.85
C LYS A 2 48.88 -1.87 19.52
N ILE A 3 50.06 -1.99 20.14
CA ILE A 3 51.10 -3.01 19.85
C ILE A 3 50.88 -4.26 20.72
N SER A 4 50.31 -4.15 21.92
CA SER A 4 50.19 -5.23 22.89
C SER A 4 49.19 -6.35 22.50
N ARG A 5 48.18 -6.07 21.69
CA ARG A 5 47.18 -7.10 21.27
C ARG A 5 47.64 -7.99 20.11
N LYS A 6 48.64 -7.54 19.33
CA LYS A 6 49.16 -8.35 18.21
C LYS A 6 50.18 -9.43 18.67
N LEU A 7 50.89 -9.17 19.74
CA LEU A 7 51.85 -10.14 20.31
C LEU A 7 51.14 -11.33 20.95
N VAL A 8 50.01 -11.11 21.63
CA VAL A 8 49.26 -12.19 22.30
C VAL A 8 48.67 -13.20 21.31
N CYS A 9 48.24 -12.78 20.14
CA CYS A 9 47.70 -13.69 19.12
C CYS A 9 48.83 -14.56 18.47
N VAL A 10 50.04 -14.04 18.34
CA VAL A 10 51.16 -14.78 17.77
C VAL A 10 51.66 -15.84 18.76
N GLU A 11 51.75 -15.53 20.07
CA GLU A 11 52.10 -16.49 21.11
C GLU A 11 51.15 -17.67 21.25
N LEU A 12 49.83 -17.38 21.14
CA LEU A 12 48.78 -18.42 21.19
C LEU A 12 48.88 -19.38 19.99
N TYR A 13 49.12 -18.85 18.79
CA TYR A 13 49.21 -19.64 17.57
C TYR A 13 50.44 -20.57 17.56
N ILE A 14 51.61 -20.10 18.04
CA ILE A 14 52.85 -20.91 18.17
C ILE A 14 52.67 -22.06 19.16
N LYS A 15 51.87 -21.85 20.21
CA LYS A 15 51.58 -22.85 21.25
C LYS A 15 50.64 -23.95 20.80
N GLU A 16 49.74 -23.65 19.87
CA GLU A 16 48.80 -24.64 19.33
C GLU A 16 49.37 -25.45 18.16
N THR A 17 50.28 -24.90 17.36
CA THR A 17 50.75 -25.54 16.13
C THR A 17 52.07 -26.28 16.27
N GLY A 18 52.78 -26.20 17.42
CA GLY A 18 54.07 -26.89 17.66
C GLY A 18 55.20 -26.48 16.70
N LEU A 19 55.18 -25.26 16.18
CA LEU A 19 56.13 -24.79 15.17
C LEU A 19 57.52 -24.59 15.73
N ASP A 20 58.57 -25.05 14.99
CA ASP A 20 59.98 -24.90 15.30
C ASP A 20 60.37 -23.42 15.37
N THR A 21 60.83 -22.96 16.53
CA THR A 21 61.13 -21.56 16.86
C THR A 21 62.47 -21.05 16.41
N ARG A 22 63.13 -21.65 15.41
CA ARG A 22 64.40 -21.14 14.89
C ARG A 22 64.19 -19.80 14.13
N PRO A 23 65.00 -18.75 14.44
CA PRO A 23 64.72 -17.38 13.99
C PRO A 23 64.66 -17.21 12.48
N ASP A 24 65.40 -17.97 11.71
CA ASP A 24 65.60 -17.78 10.26
C ASP A 24 64.40 -18.33 9.42
N ARG A 25 63.56 -19.20 9.98
CA ARG A 25 62.36 -19.75 9.32
C ARG A 25 61.08 -19.10 9.80
N VAL A 26 61.05 -18.60 11.02
CA VAL A 26 59.87 -17.96 11.61
C VAL A 26 59.55 -16.65 10.90
N PHE A 27 60.55 -15.87 10.47
CA PHE A 27 60.32 -14.58 9.80
C PHE A 27 59.62 -14.73 8.43
N GLY A 28 60.00 -15.73 7.64
CA GLY A 28 59.38 -15.98 6.33
C GLY A 28 57.92 -16.41 6.41
N HIS A 29 57.59 -17.32 7.36
CA HIS A 29 56.22 -17.78 7.55
C HIS A 29 55.29 -16.73 8.16
N ILE A 30 55.80 -15.86 9.05
CA ILE A 30 55.02 -14.77 9.64
C ILE A 30 54.64 -13.72 8.59
N GLN A 31 55.56 -13.41 7.65
CA GLN A 31 55.27 -12.45 6.57
C GLN A 31 54.22 -12.97 5.60
N VAL A 32 54.23 -14.24 5.25
CA VAL A 32 53.22 -14.85 4.38
C VAL A 32 51.86 -14.89 5.08
N LEU A 33 51.78 -15.33 6.35
CA LEU A 33 50.55 -15.36 7.14
C LEU A 33 49.97 -13.97 7.38
N LEU A 34 50.77 -12.95 7.63
CA LEU A 34 50.31 -11.58 7.78
C LEU A 34 49.79 -10.99 6.47
N ALA A 35 50.40 -11.35 5.33
CA ALA A 35 49.89 -10.96 4.02
C ALA A 35 48.54 -11.62 3.72
N ASP A 36 48.38 -12.90 4.00
CA ASP A 36 47.11 -13.63 3.79
C ASP A 36 46.00 -13.12 4.71
N ILE A 37 46.29 -12.84 5.98
CA ILE A 37 45.31 -12.26 6.91
C ILE A 37 44.90 -10.84 6.49
N CYS A 38 45.85 -10.02 6.00
CA CYS A 38 45.53 -8.69 5.47
C CYS A 38 44.71 -8.74 4.21
N ILE A 39 44.99 -9.67 3.29
CA ILE A 39 44.21 -9.86 2.06
C ILE A 39 42.82 -10.38 2.39
N TYR A 40 42.69 -11.37 3.28
CA TYR A 40 41.38 -11.91 3.70
C TYR A 40 40.55 -10.88 4.42
N ARG A 41 41.11 -10.08 5.32
CA ARG A 41 40.41 -8.98 6.01
C ARG A 41 39.97 -7.88 5.06
N ARG A 42 40.80 -7.59 4.03
CA ARG A 42 40.45 -6.59 3.00
C ARG A 42 39.37 -7.10 2.05
N MET A 43 39.33 -8.39 1.75
CA MET A 43 38.29 -9.03 0.94
C MET A 43 36.99 -9.20 1.74
N ALA A 44 37.06 -9.60 3.00
CA ALA A 44 35.89 -9.69 3.88
C ALA A 44 35.25 -8.31 4.11
N SER A 45 36.03 -7.26 4.31
CA SER A 45 35.54 -5.89 4.43
C SER A 45 34.90 -5.39 3.14
N LYS A 46 35.46 -5.71 1.97
CA LYS A 46 34.85 -5.33 0.68
C LYS A 46 33.55 -6.09 0.42
N LYS A 47 33.51 -7.39 0.71
CA LYS A 47 32.28 -8.20 0.58
C LYS A 47 31.18 -7.71 1.52
N LEU A 48 31.53 -7.36 2.76
CA LEU A 48 30.58 -6.78 3.71
C LEU A 48 30.09 -5.41 3.25
N ALA A 49 30.95 -4.55 2.72
CA ALA A 49 30.57 -3.26 2.18
C ALA A 49 29.63 -3.41 0.97
N ILE A 50 29.94 -4.35 0.05
CA ILE A 50 29.06 -4.64 -1.09
C ILE A 50 27.71 -5.17 -0.62
N LEU A 51 27.70 -6.07 0.38
CA LEU A 51 26.44 -6.61 0.94
C LEU A 51 25.58 -5.51 1.56
N LEU A 52 26.19 -4.57 2.30
CA LEU A 52 25.47 -3.44 2.89
C LEU A 52 24.92 -2.48 1.82
N VAL A 53 25.68 -2.22 0.75
CA VAL A 53 25.20 -1.41 -0.37
C VAL A 53 24.06 -2.10 -1.10
N VAL A 54 24.15 -3.40 -1.36
CA VAL A 54 23.08 -4.18 -1.99
C VAL A 54 21.82 -4.19 -1.12
N LEU A 55 21.97 -4.40 0.21
CA LEU A 55 20.84 -4.33 1.14
C LEU A 55 20.18 -2.95 1.16
N SER A 56 20.95 -1.87 1.21
CA SER A 56 20.39 -0.51 1.16
C SER A 56 19.75 -0.19 -0.17
N CYS A 57 20.26 -0.69 -1.29
CA CYS A 57 19.62 -0.55 -2.60
C CYS A 57 18.29 -1.32 -2.69
N ILE A 58 18.22 -2.52 -2.08
CA ILE A 58 16.98 -3.31 -2.05
C ILE A 58 15.90 -2.60 -1.23
N GLU A 59 16.25 -2.03 -0.07
CA GLU A 59 15.29 -1.25 0.73
C GLU A 59 14.79 -0.01 -0.02
N SER A 60 15.64 0.67 -0.78
CA SER A 60 15.26 1.83 -1.60
C SER A 60 14.35 1.47 -2.78
N CYS A 61 14.45 0.25 -3.31
CA CYS A 61 13.60 -0.22 -4.42
C CYS A 61 12.21 -0.70 -3.96
N LEU A 62 12.01 -0.93 -2.65
CA LEU A 62 10.74 -1.44 -2.09
C LEU A 62 9.86 -0.33 -1.51
N SER A 63 10.30 0.93 -1.52
CA SER A 63 9.45 2.01 -1.04
C SER A 63 8.32 2.28 -2.04
N THR A 64 7.10 1.94 -1.66
CA THR A 64 5.89 2.33 -2.40
C THR A 64 5.83 3.85 -2.45
N SER A 65 5.74 4.42 -3.64
CA SER A 65 5.54 5.85 -3.81
C SER A 65 4.12 6.22 -3.38
N CYS A 66 3.97 7.19 -2.48
CA CYS A 66 2.68 7.71 -2.07
C CYS A 66 2.19 8.87 -2.98
N VAL A 67 2.77 9.01 -4.15
CA VAL A 67 2.30 9.94 -5.19
C VAL A 67 1.05 9.36 -5.83
N VAL A 68 -0.05 10.11 -5.82
CA VAL A 68 -1.38 9.66 -6.27
C VAL A 68 -1.34 9.11 -7.69
N ASP A 69 -0.66 9.79 -8.60
CA ASP A 69 -0.58 9.37 -10.01
C ASP A 69 0.17 8.05 -10.22
N SER A 70 0.96 7.62 -9.24
CA SER A 70 1.67 6.34 -9.28
C SER A 70 0.81 5.14 -8.87
N PHE A 71 -0.39 5.36 -8.33
CA PHE A 71 -1.26 4.27 -7.89
C PHE A 71 -1.79 3.49 -9.08
N SER A 72 -1.59 2.18 -9.01
CA SER A 72 -2.15 1.26 -10.00
C SER A 72 -3.64 1.09 -9.77
N VAL A 73 -4.40 1.05 -10.86
CA VAL A 73 -5.83 0.73 -10.88
C VAL A 73 -6.07 -0.62 -11.55
N LYS A 74 -7.28 -1.14 -11.40
CA LYS A 74 -7.71 -2.34 -12.10
C LYS A 74 -7.54 -2.17 -13.60
N GLN A 75 -6.59 -2.93 -14.16
CA GLN A 75 -6.43 -3.01 -15.61
C GLN A 75 -7.63 -3.77 -16.21
N ASP A 76 -7.99 -3.44 -17.43
CA ASP A 76 -9.11 -4.08 -18.13
C ASP A 76 -10.40 -4.10 -17.30
N PHE A 77 -10.71 -2.99 -16.61
CA PHE A 77 -11.90 -2.87 -15.78
C PHE A 77 -13.16 -3.08 -16.62
N ASP A 78 -13.97 -4.05 -16.20
CA ASP A 78 -15.23 -4.40 -16.85
C ASP A 78 -16.43 -3.88 -16.01
N PRO A 79 -17.09 -2.81 -16.44
CA PRO A 79 -18.21 -2.22 -15.72
C PRO A 79 -19.41 -3.18 -15.67
N LYS A 80 -19.60 -4.06 -16.66
CA LYS A 80 -20.73 -5.04 -16.66
C LYS A 80 -20.55 -6.08 -15.56
N ARG A 81 -19.33 -6.54 -15.33
CA ARG A 81 -19.01 -7.45 -14.22
C ARG A 81 -19.08 -6.75 -12.86
N TYR A 82 -18.78 -5.44 -12.85
CA TYR A 82 -18.81 -4.63 -11.62
C TYR A 82 -20.23 -4.28 -11.19
N ALA A 83 -21.19 -4.29 -12.11
CA ALA A 83 -22.59 -3.95 -11.87
C ALA A 83 -23.24 -4.77 -10.75
N GLY A 84 -24.37 -4.29 -10.23
CA GLY A 84 -25.10 -4.87 -9.12
C GLY A 84 -24.68 -4.30 -7.76
N LYS A 85 -25.07 -4.97 -6.68
CA LYS A 85 -24.96 -4.46 -5.32
C LYS A 85 -23.65 -4.78 -4.64
N TRP A 86 -23.11 -3.77 -3.96
CA TRP A 86 -21.93 -3.83 -3.12
C TRP A 86 -22.20 -3.23 -1.74
N TYR A 87 -21.57 -3.78 -0.70
CA TYR A 87 -21.65 -3.32 0.68
C TYR A 87 -20.26 -2.88 1.16
N ALA A 88 -20.13 -1.64 1.63
CA ALA A 88 -18.86 -1.20 2.23
C ALA A 88 -18.65 -1.89 3.58
N LEU A 89 -17.51 -2.52 3.76
CA LEU A 89 -17.11 -3.19 5.00
C LEU A 89 -16.03 -2.42 5.76
N GLN A 90 -15.24 -1.63 5.04
CA GLN A 90 -14.22 -0.75 5.61
C GLN A 90 -14.19 0.56 4.83
N LYS A 91 -13.84 1.64 5.51
CA LYS A 91 -13.70 2.95 4.91
C LYS A 91 -12.58 3.77 5.56
N LYS A 92 -11.98 4.66 4.80
CA LYS A 92 -11.26 5.84 5.26
C LYS A 92 -12.07 7.05 4.78
N ASP A 93 -12.51 7.87 5.71
CA ASP A 93 -13.34 9.02 5.39
C ASP A 93 -12.51 10.19 4.83
N PRO A 94 -13.09 11.01 3.93
CA PRO A 94 -12.55 12.31 3.58
C PRO A 94 -12.79 13.30 4.72
N GLU A 95 -12.30 14.51 4.58
CA GLU A 95 -12.66 15.60 5.47
C GLU A 95 -14.14 16.00 5.28
N GLY A 96 -14.79 16.38 6.37
CA GLY A 96 -16.17 16.85 6.37
C GLY A 96 -17.21 15.74 6.53
N LEU A 97 -18.38 15.96 5.89
CA LEU A 97 -19.54 15.06 6.01
C LEU A 97 -19.39 13.85 5.08
N PHE A 98 -19.52 12.66 5.64
CA PHE A 98 -19.52 11.41 4.90
C PHE A 98 -20.48 10.39 5.49
N LEU A 99 -20.83 9.33 4.73
CA LEU A 99 -21.69 8.26 5.21
C LEU A 99 -21.00 7.48 6.36
N GLN A 100 -21.72 7.22 7.43
CA GLN A 100 -21.17 6.61 8.65
C GLN A 100 -21.17 5.09 8.59
N ASP A 101 -22.34 4.50 8.33
CA ASP A 101 -22.51 3.05 8.29
C ASP A 101 -23.68 2.64 7.38
N ASN A 102 -23.96 1.33 7.29
CA ASN A 102 -24.93 0.73 6.39
C ASN A 102 -24.73 1.20 4.94
N ILE A 103 -23.47 1.44 4.56
CA ILE A 103 -23.10 1.97 3.26
C ILE A 103 -23.21 0.85 2.23
N SER A 104 -24.03 1.07 1.21
CA SER A 104 -24.14 0.20 0.05
C SER A 104 -24.22 1.03 -1.22
N ALA A 105 -23.80 0.44 -2.34
CA ALA A 105 -23.94 1.03 -3.65
C ALA A 105 -24.47 -0.04 -4.62
N GLU A 106 -25.38 0.35 -5.49
CA GLU A 106 -25.91 -0.48 -6.56
C GLU A 106 -25.57 0.16 -7.89
N TYR A 107 -24.72 -0.52 -8.67
CA TYR A 107 -24.25 -0.04 -9.96
C TYR A 107 -25.08 -0.63 -11.08
N THR A 108 -25.49 0.20 -12.00
CA THR A 108 -26.25 -0.17 -13.20
C THR A 108 -25.50 0.27 -14.44
N ILE A 109 -25.60 -0.51 -15.51
CA ILE A 109 -25.11 -0.14 -16.83
C ILE A 109 -26.33 0.16 -17.68
N ASP A 110 -26.43 1.40 -18.15
CA ASP A 110 -27.51 1.87 -18.99
C ASP A 110 -27.36 1.35 -20.44
N ASP A 111 -28.39 1.49 -21.24
CA ASP A 111 -28.43 0.98 -22.63
C ASP A 111 -27.34 1.60 -23.53
N ASP A 112 -26.90 2.81 -23.22
CA ASP A 112 -25.80 3.51 -23.91
C ASP A 112 -24.40 3.08 -23.43
N GLY A 113 -24.35 2.18 -22.43
CA GLY A 113 -23.10 1.69 -21.82
C GLY A 113 -22.54 2.56 -20.69
N SER A 114 -23.23 3.65 -20.34
CA SER A 114 -22.84 4.48 -19.19
C SER A 114 -23.09 3.74 -17.88
N MET A 115 -22.25 3.99 -16.87
CA MET A 115 -22.41 3.43 -15.54
C MET A 115 -23.04 4.47 -14.61
N THR A 116 -24.09 4.07 -13.92
CA THR A 116 -24.73 4.85 -12.86
C THR A 116 -24.71 4.08 -11.55
N ALA A 117 -24.83 4.76 -10.42
CA ALA A 117 -25.01 4.12 -9.12
C ALA A 117 -26.00 4.87 -8.23
N SER A 118 -26.74 4.10 -7.44
CA SER A 118 -27.46 4.57 -6.25
C SER A 118 -26.69 4.10 -5.01
N SER A 119 -26.25 5.06 -4.19
CA SER A 119 -25.52 4.79 -2.94
C SER A 119 -26.39 5.17 -1.75
N LYS A 120 -26.44 4.28 -0.74
CA LYS A 120 -27.20 4.47 0.49
C LYS A 120 -26.31 4.34 1.70
N GLY A 121 -26.68 5.01 2.79
CA GLY A 121 -26.00 4.88 4.07
C GLY A 121 -26.55 5.85 5.10
N ARG A 122 -26.22 5.61 6.37
CA ARG A 122 -26.60 6.55 7.43
C ARG A 122 -25.62 7.72 7.47
N VAL A 123 -26.16 8.90 7.76
CA VAL A 123 -25.39 10.11 8.02
C VAL A 123 -26.01 10.82 9.22
N THR A 124 -25.18 11.45 10.04
CA THR A 124 -25.61 12.31 11.13
C THR A 124 -25.49 13.76 10.71
N LEU A 125 -26.62 14.43 10.63
CA LEU A 125 -26.70 15.86 10.34
C LEU A 125 -26.73 16.64 11.66
N PHE A 126 -26.02 17.77 11.70
CA PHE A 126 -25.95 18.68 12.88
C PHE A 126 -25.52 17.99 14.20
N GLY A 127 -24.86 16.82 14.12
CA GLY A 127 -24.36 16.08 15.28
C GLY A 127 -25.42 15.24 16.05
N PHE A 128 -26.70 15.29 15.67
CA PHE A 128 -27.77 14.59 16.38
C PHE A 128 -28.85 13.95 15.49
N TRP A 129 -29.00 14.40 14.27
CA TRP A 129 -30.08 13.92 13.40
C TRP A 129 -29.57 12.84 12.45
N VAL A 130 -29.88 11.60 12.77
CA VAL A 130 -29.47 10.42 11.96
C VAL A 130 -30.53 10.13 10.91
N VAL A 131 -30.13 10.14 9.64
CA VAL A 131 -30.99 9.84 8.49
C VAL A 131 -30.30 8.82 7.57
N CYS A 132 -31.14 8.09 6.79
CA CYS A 132 -30.65 7.37 5.61
C CYS A 132 -30.52 8.34 4.45
N ALA A 133 -29.31 8.53 3.96
CA ALA A 133 -29.07 9.28 2.74
C ALA A 133 -29.13 8.34 1.52
N ASP A 134 -29.68 8.84 0.43
CA ASP A 134 -29.70 8.18 -0.87
C ASP A 134 -29.07 9.15 -1.88
N MET A 135 -28.02 8.71 -2.55
CA MET A 135 -27.24 9.54 -3.48
C MET A 135 -27.11 8.82 -4.82
N ALA A 136 -27.44 9.52 -5.89
CA ALA A 136 -27.22 9.03 -7.24
C ALA A 136 -25.96 9.66 -7.84
N ALA A 137 -25.21 8.89 -8.61
CA ALA A 137 -24.05 9.35 -9.33
C ALA A 137 -23.97 8.69 -10.72
N GLN A 138 -23.42 9.43 -11.67
CA GLN A 138 -23.08 8.93 -13.00
C GLN A 138 -21.55 8.92 -13.14
N TYR A 139 -21.02 7.87 -13.74
CA TYR A 139 -19.58 7.66 -13.89
C TYR A 139 -19.15 7.93 -15.31
N SER A 140 -18.07 8.66 -15.49
CA SER A 140 -17.40 8.87 -16.76
C SER A 140 -15.98 8.32 -16.73
N VAL A 141 -15.49 7.86 -17.86
CA VAL A 141 -14.11 7.36 -18.05
C VAL A 141 -13.35 8.42 -18.84
N PRO A 142 -12.53 9.28 -18.18
CA PRO A 142 -11.80 10.34 -18.87
C PRO A 142 -10.76 9.80 -19.87
N ASP A 143 -10.11 8.68 -19.51
CA ASP A 143 -9.10 8.03 -20.35
C ASP A 143 -9.48 6.56 -20.61
N PRO A 144 -9.86 6.21 -21.86
CA PRO A 144 -10.20 4.83 -22.19
C PRO A 144 -9.04 3.82 -22.01
N ALA A 145 -7.79 4.28 -21.98
CA ALA A 145 -6.64 3.42 -21.72
C ALA A 145 -6.53 2.98 -20.26
N THR A 146 -7.19 3.70 -19.35
CA THR A 146 -7.22 3.40 -17.92
C THR A 146 -8.66 3.36 -17.38
N PRO A 147 -9.48 2.38 -17.81
CA PRO A 147 -10.93 2.37 -17.51
C PRO A 147 -11.26 2.26 -16.03
N GLY A 148 -10.34 1.83 -15.18
CA GLY A 148 -10.48 1.83 -13.73
C GLY A 148 -10.33 3.22 -13.09
N LYS A 149 -9.86 4.25 -13.81
CA LYS A 149 -9.80 5.64 -13.36
C LYS A 149 -11.04 6.39 -13.87
N MET A 150 -12.08 6.39 -13.06
CA MET A 150 -13.35 7.07 -13.41
C MET A 150 -13.47 8.39 -12.64
N PHE A 151 -14.39 9.22 -13.11
CA PHE A 151 -14.88 10.37 -12.39
C PHE A 151 -16.37 10.17 -12.08
N MET A 152 -16.73 10.34 -10.82
CA MET A 152 -18.08 10.20 -10.31
C MET A 152 -18.76 11.56 -10.25
N ASN A 153 -19.78 11.75 -11.06
CA ASN A 153 -20.59 12.97 -11.12
C ASN A 153 -21.82 12.79 -10.25
N TYR A 154 -21.90 13.50 -9.13
CA TYR A 154 -23.06 13.46 -8.25
C TYR A 154 -24.30 14.05 -8.92
N GLN A 155 -25.45 13.46 -8.67
CA GLN A 155 -26.72 13.88 -9.22
C GLN A 155 -27.60 14.53 -8.13
N GLY A 156 -28.52 15.40 -8.55
CA GLY A 156 -29.49 16.04 -7.64
C GLY A 156 -28.82 16.93 -6.59
N LEU A 157 -29.32 16.89 -5.36
CA LEU A 157 -28.80 17.73 -4.26
C LEU A 157 -27.35 17.41 -3.89
N ALA A 158 -26.88 16.18 -4.06
CA ALA A 158 -25.52 15.80 -3.76
C ALA A 158 -24.48 16.55 -4.61
N SER A 159 -24.83 16.96 -5.82
CA SER A 159 -23.94 17.74 -6.70
C SER A 159 -23.54 19.10 -6.13
N TYR A 160 -24.39 19.70 -5.32
CA TYR A 160 -24.12 20.99 -4.67
C TYR A 160 -23.20 20.86 -3.44
N LEU A 161 -23.18 19.67 -2.81
CA LEU A 161 -22.43 19.43 -1.58
C LEU A 161 -20.96 19.08 -1.81
N SER A 162 -20.59 18.68 -3.02
CA SER A 162 -19.28 18.09 -3.35
C SER A 162 -18.67 18.68 -4.61
N SER A 163 -18.89 19.97 -4.89
CA SER A 163 -18.32 20.63 -6.08
C SER A 163 -18.59 19.88 -7.41
N GLY A 164 -19.69 19.10 -7.46
CA GLY A 164 -20.13 18.35 -8.64
C GLY A 164 -19.72 16.89 -8.69
N GLY A 165 -18.61 16.50 -8.10
CA GLY A 165 -18.13 15.12 -8.15
C GLY A 165 -16.77 14.88 -7.55
N ASP A 166 -16.35 13.62 -7.60
CA ASP A 166 -15.06 13.14 -7.10
C ASP A 166 -14.43 12.14 -8.06
N ASN A 167 -13.12 11.97 -7.98
CA ASN A 167 -12.47 10.81 -8.58
C ASN A 167 -13.05 9.52 -8.03
N TYR A 168 -13.12 8.49 -8.86
CA TYR A 168 -13.52 7.15 -8.46
C TYR A 168 -12.60 6.14 -9.15
N TRP A 169 -11.52 5.79 -8.46
CA TRP A 169 -10.54 4.85 -8.96
C TRP A 169 -10.79 3.47 -8.38
N VAL A 170 -11.02 2.49 -9.23
CA VAL A 170 -11.08 1.09 -8.81
C VAL A 170 -9.65 0.56 -8.73
N ILE A 171 -9.11 0.51 -7.53
CA ILE A 171 -7.74 0.04 -7.27
C ILE A 171 -7.61 -1.44 -7.61
N ASP A 172 -8.56 -2.26 -7.13
CA ASP A 172 -8.63 -3.67 -7.47
C ASP A 172 -10.01 -4.25 -7.19
N THR A 173 -10.35 -5.31 -7.93
CA THR A 173 -11.57 -6.10 -7.73
C THR A 173 -11.43 -7.47 -8.40
N ASP A 174 -12.03 -8.50 -7.80
CA ASP A 174 -12.30 -9.79 -8.45
C ASP A 174 -13.72 -9.87 -9.02
N TYR A 175 -14.51 -8.80 -8.84
CA TYR A 175 -15.92 -8.62 -9.23
C TYR A 175 -16.93 -9.47 -8.43
N ASP A 176 -16.49 -10.59 -7.85
CA ASP A 176 -17.37 -11.58 -7.22
C ASP A 176 -17.38 -11.48 -5.68
N ASN A 177 -16.28 -11.01 -5.08
CA ASN A 177 -16.12 -10.96 -3.64
C ASN A 177 -15.83 -9.56 -3.10
N TYR A 178 -14.88 -8.82 -3.72
CA TYR A 178 -14.43 -7.54 -3.19
C TYR A 178 -14.15 -6.49 -4.27
N ALA A 179 -14.14 -5.24 -3.84
CA ALA A 179 -13.58 -4.12 -4.57
C ALA A 179 -12.95 -3.11 -3.60
N ILE A 180 -11.89 -2.47 -4.04
CA ILE A 180 -11.27 -1.35 -3.33
C ILE A 180 -11.33 -0.14 -4.24
N THR A 181 -11.89 0.95 -3.72
CA THR A 181 -12.01 2.22 -4.44
C THR A 181 -11.25 3.31 -3.70
N TYR A 182 -10.75 4.26 -4.45
CA TYR A 182 -9.93 5.36 -3.98
C TYR A 182 -10.33 6.67 -4.66
N ALA A 183 -10.29 7.75 -3.90
CA ALA A 183 -10.41 9.12 -4.42
C ALA A 183 -9.47 10.04 -3.67
N CYS A 184 -8.94 11.05 -4.36
CA CYS A 184 -8.21 12.14 -3.76
C CYS A 184 -8.82 13.48 -4.21
N ARG A 185 -9.37 14.24 -3.26
CA ARG A 185 -9.99 15.55 -3.51
C ARG A 185 -8.95 16.66 -3.61
N THR A 186 -7.89 16.55 -2.80
CA THR A 186 -6.83 17.55 -2.74
C THR A 186 -5.48 16.85 -2.82
N VAL A 187 -4.73 17.15 -3.88
CA VAL A 187 -3.36 16.67 -4.09
C VAL A 187 -2.40 17.77 -3.66
N LYS A 188 -1.38 17.41 -2.86
CA LYS A 188 -0.31 18.32 -2.42
C LYS A 188 0.70 18.59 -3.53
N GLU A 189 1.58 19.57 -3.30
CA GLU A 189 2.66 19.90 -4.24
C GLU A 189 3.64 18.74 -4.49
N ASP A 190 3.83 17.85 -3.51
CA ASP A 190 4.68 16.65 -3.63
C ASP A 190 3.97 15.48 -4.32
N GLY A 191 2.72 15.67 -4.76
CA GLY A 191 1.89 14.67 -5.41
C GLY A 191 1.20 13.70 -4.46
N SER A 192 1.41 13.80 -3.14
CA SER A 192 0.67 13.00 -2.16
C SER A 192 -0.76 13.52 -1.97
N CYS A 193 -1.66 12.67 -1.44
CA CYS A 193 -3.03 13.08 -1.17
C CYS A 193 -3.16 13.72 0.21
N GLU A 194 -3.77 14.90 0.27
CA GLU A 194 -4.14 15.58 1.52
C GLU A 194 -5.52 15.13 1.99
N ASP A 195 -6.54 15.33 1.16
CA ASP A 195 -7.92 14.89 1.45
C ASP A 195 -8.31 13.76 0.51
N GLY A 196 -8.11 12.54 1.00
CA GLY A 196 -8.45 11.33 0.27
C GLY A 196 -9.39 10.44 1.05
N TYR A 197 -10.18 9.64 0.34
CA TYR A 197 -11.01 8.59 0.93
C TYR A 197 -10.93 7.30 0.13
N ALA A 198 -11.24 6.20 0.81
CA ALA A 198 -11.24 4.90 0.20
C ALA A 198 -12.29 4.00 0.85
N LEU A 199 -12.82 3.07 0.07
CA LEU A 199 -13.83 2.12 0.50
C LEU A 199 -13.39 0.70 0.12
N VAL A 200 -13.59 -0.24 1.03
CA VAL A 200 -13.50 -1.67 0.76
C VAL A 200 -14.91 -2.21 0.70
N PHE A 201 -15.30 -2.61 -0.47
CA PHE A 201 -16.62 -3.21 -0.74
C PHE A 201 -16.57 -4.74 -0.76
N SER A 202 -17.70 -5.35 -0.46
CA SER A 202 -17.95 -6.79 -0.60
C SER A 202 -19.32 -7.04 -1.20
N ARG A 203 -19.47 -8.14 -1.94
CA ARG A 203 -20.79 -8.65 -2.32
C ARG A 203 -21.55 -9.23 -1.12
N ASN A 204 -20.84 -9.65 -0.08
CA ASN A 204 -21.42 -10.20 1.14
C ASN A 204 -21.34 -9.18 2.28
N PRO A 205 -22.46 -8.68 2.84
CA PRO A 205 -22.45 -7.70 3.93
C PRO A 205 -21.87 -8.25 5.24
N ARG A 206 -21.71 -9.58 5.37
CA ARG A 206 -21.23 -10.24 6.61
C ARG A 206 -19.71 -10.30 6.72
N GLY A 207 -18.97 -9.98 5.66
CA GLY A 207 -17.51 -9.97 5.69
C GLY A 207 -16.85 -10.56 4.45
N LEU A 208 -15.52 -10.52 4.46
CA LEU A 208 -14.66 -11.07 3.42
C LEU A 208 -13.97 -12.34 3.90
N PRO A 209 -13.78 -13.34 3.04
CA PRO A 209 -12.96 -14.52 3.34
C PRO A 209 -11.53 -14.13 3.76
N PRO A 210 -10.86 -14.89 4.65
CA PRO A 210 -9.51 -14.55 5.13
C PRO A 210 -8.46 -14.40 4.03
N ALA A 211 -8.58 -15.16 2.93
CA ALA A 211 -7.68 -15.03 1.79
C ALA A 211 -7.83 -13.64 1.13
N ILE A 212 -9.07 -13.18 0.94
CA ILE A 212 -9.37 -11.87 0.36
C ILE A 212 -8.94 -10.73 1.30
N GLN A 213 -9.10 -10.89 2.61
CA GLN A 213 -8.65 -9.88 3.57
C GLN A 213 -7.15 -9.58 3.44
N ARG A 214 -6.32 -10.59 3.14
CA ARG A 214 -4.87 -10.38 2.90
C ARG A 214 -4.62 -9.58 1.61
N VAL A 215 -5.35 -9.88 0.54
CA VAL A 215 -5.26 -9.11 -0.71
C VAL A 215 -5.67 -7.66 -0.48
N VAL A 216 -6.79 -7.43 0.19
CA VAL A 216 -7.29 -6.10 0.55
C VAL A 216 -6.23 -5.31 1.32
N ARG A 217 -5.62 -5.93 2.34
CA ARG A 217 -4.57 -5.27 3.13
C ARG A 217 -3.37 -4.86 2.28
N GLN A 218 -2.92 -5.73 1.36
CA GLN A 218 -1.84 -5.39 0.44
C GLN A 218 -2.22 -4.19 -0.43
N LYS A 219 -3.47 -4.14 -0.93
CA LYS A 219 -3.94 -3.01 -1.72
C LYS A 219 -4.07 -1.71 -0.92
N GLN A 220 -4.40 -1.79 0.37
CA GLN A 220 -4.36 -0.62 1.27
C GLN A 220 -2.92 -0.10 1.45
N GLU A 221 -1.92 -0.98 1.48
CA GLU A 221 -0.50 -0.62 1.47
C GLU A 221 -0.09 0.04 0.15
N ASP A 222 -0.52 -0.52 -0.98
CA ASP A 222 -0.21 -0.02 -2.33
C ASP A 222 -0.70 1.44 -2.55
N ILE A 223 -1.77 1.86 -1.86
CA ILE A 223 -2.31 3.23 -1.90
C ILE A 223 -1.95 4.06 -0.66
N CYS A 224 -0.96 3.63 0.13
CA CYS A 224 -0.48 4.32 1.33
C CYS A 224 -1.56 4.59 2.41
N MET A 225 -2.59 3.76 2.51
CA MET A 225 -3.70 3.94 3.46
C MET A 225 -3.82 2.82 4.51
N VAL A 226 -2.83 1.95 4.63
CA VAL A 226 -2.84 0.89 5.66
C VAL A 226 -2.97 1.48 7.07
N GLY A 227 -3.82 0.88 7.89
CA GLY A 227 -4.07 1.33 9.27
C GLY A 227 -4.98 2.56 9.39
N GLN A 228 -5.45 3.14 8.28
CA GLN A 228 -6.36 4.30 8.28
C GLN A 228 -7.84 3.91 8.10
N PHE A 229 -8.11 2.65 7.76
CA PHE A 229 -9.47 2.18 7.54
C PHE A 229 -10.19 1.86 8.85
N GLN A 230 -11.45 2.26 8.90
CA GLN A 230 -12.39 1.95 9.97
C GLN A 230 -13.41 0.92 9.45
N PRO A 231 -13.89 0.01 10.33
CA PRO A 231 -14.96 -0.91 9.95
C PRO A 231 -16.28 -0.16 9.71
N VAL A 232 -17.06 -0.63 8.75
CA VAL A 232 -18.42 -0.13 8.46
C VAL A 232 -19.42 -1.17 8.94
N LEU A 233 -20.31 -0.76 9.85
CA LEU A 233 -21.40 -1.61 10.32
C LEU A 233 -22.44 -1.82 9.22
N GLN A 234 -22.85 -3.06 9.03
CA GLN A 234 -23.95 -3.46 8.14
C GLN A 234 -25.06 -4.09 8.99
N SER A 235 -25.94 -3.27 9.54
CA SER A 235 -27.04 -3.71 10.39
C SER A 235 -28.39 -3.82 9.66
N GLY A 236 -28.43 -3.39 8.40
CA GLY A 236 -29.67 -3.32 7.62
C GLY A 236 -30.55 -2.13 7.98
N ALA A 237 -30.01 -1.10 8.64
CA ALA A 237 -30.77 0.09 9.05
C ALA A 237 -31.11 1.04 7.88
N CYS A 238 -30.40 0.93 6.77
CA CYS A 238 -30.66 1.55 5.49
C CYS A 238 -30.59 0.49 4.39
#